data_e5fd42f99880cc464d46eea9d54f7fcd
#
_entry.id   e5fd42f99880cc464d46eea9d54f7fcd
#
_cell.length_a   1.000
_cell.length_b   1.000
_cell.length_c   1.000
_cell.angle_alpha   90.00
_cell.angle_beta   90.00
_cell.angle_gamma   90.00
#
_symmetry.space_group_name_H-M   'P 1'
#
loop_
_entity.id
_entity.type
_entity.pdbx_description
1 polymer ?
#
loop_
_entity_poly.entity_id
_entity_poly.type
_entity_poly.pdbx_seq_one_letter_code
_entity_poly.pdbx_strand_id
1 'polypeptide(L)'
;MDNALLFDTIDAHLIDLRQLSNEDPRWLQLHHGKIVRAAWCFALPKQFWNRLKPWERDIARVYIHARTVHKAVLIGKPAALIHGVPTISRPTEYPAVLPSGSVPQKSKGHFFAYKAARLHGQTTTVHGIKLTSLERTAIDMARLHGFEEGLVAADYVRAQVGRRRMQDTLGALGRVKGVATARAVVAAAVVDSESPWESYARALLLRAGINVRPQYIVGKYRADLAIDGWLLIEIDGDVKYQDRPVEAIRAEHRRQKELLNMGYVVLCFSPEELRARPEEFVATVRRMLAMGPRRAA
;
A
#
# COMPACT_ATOMS: atom_id res chain seq x y z
N MET A 1 -8.03 -1.65 11.55
CA MET A 1 -9.32 -2.38 11.46
C MET A 1 -9.11 -3.44 10.40
N ASP A 2 -9.50 -4.67 10.65
CA ASP A 2 -9.50 -5.70 9.61
C ASP A 2 -10.45 -5.28 8.49
N ASN A 3 -10.04 -5.41 7.22
CA ASN A 3 -10.87 -5.05 6.08
C ASN A 3 -12.22 -5.79 6.08
N ALA A 4 -12.27 -7.03 6.57
CA ALA A 4 -13.51 -7.79 6.71
C ALA A 4 -14.52 -7.05 7.61
N LEU A 5 -14.08 -6.62 8.79
CA LEU A 5 -14.94 -5.86 9.72
C LEU A 5 -15.39 -4.52 9.12
N LEU A 6 -14.52 -3.87 8.34
CA LEU A 6 -14.89 -2.62 7.64
C LEU A 6 -15.97 -2.89 6.59
N PHE A 7 -15.86 -3.95 5.80
CA PHE A 7 -16.87 -4.31 4.79
C PHE A 7 -18.20 -4.66 5.41
N ASP A 8 -18.22 -5.47 6.46
CA ASP A 8 -19.44 -5.81 7.19
C ASP A 8 -20.11 -4.54 7.77
N THR A 9 -19.30 -3.63 8.30
CA THR A 9 -19.80 -2.35 8.83
C THR A 9 -20.35 -1.46 7.71
N ILE A 10 -19.71 -1.41 6.56
CA ILE A 10 -20.21 -0.68 5.39
C ILE A 10 -21.54 -1.29 4.94
N ASP A 11 -21.63 -2.61 4.83
CA ASP A 11 -22.84 -3.30 4.37
C ASP A 11 -24.04 -3.08 5.31
N ALA A 12 -23.78 -3.04 6.62
CA ALA A 12 -24.81 -2.72 7.62
C ALA A 12 -25.39 -1.30 7.48
N HIS A 13 -24.63 -0.37 6.90
CA HIS A 13 -25.07 1.02 6.70
C HIS A 13 -25.43 1.37 5.25
N LEU A 14 -25.20 0.43 4.32
CA LEU A 14 -25.38 0.69 2.89
C LEU A 14 -26.86 0.73 2.51
N ILE A 15 -27.26 1.81 1.86
CA ILE A 15 -28.61 2.02 1.36
C ILE A 15 -28.59 1.79 -0.15
N ASP A 16 -29.32 0.77 -0.61
CA ASP A 16 -29.53 0.56 -2.04
C ASP A 16 -30.70 1.46 -2.52
N LEU A 17 -30.35 2.50 -3.25
CA LEU A 17 -31.32 3.49 -3.75
C LEU A 17 -32.31 2.90 -4.76
N ARG A 18 -32.01 1.76 -5.37
CA ARG A 18 -32.90 1.08 -6.33
C ARG A 18 -34.08 0.36 -5.64
N GLN A 19 -33.94 0.11 -4.33
CA GLN A 19 -34.97 -0.57 -3.52
C GLN A 19 -35.90 0.42 -2.83
N LEU A 20 -35.66 1.74 -2.98
CA LEU A 20 -36.47 2.78 -2.39
C LEU A 20 -37.70 3.07 -3.27
N SER A 21 -38.89 3.18 -2.67
CA SER A 21 -40.04 3.74 -3.35
C SER A 21 -39.85 5.25 -3.62
N ASN A 22 -40.61 5.81 -4.55
CA ASN A 22 -40.51 7.25 -4.88
C ASN A 22 -40.83 8.16 -3.67
N GLU A 23 -41.64 7.69 -2.72
CA GLU A 23 -42.04 8.41 -1.52
C GLU A 23 -41.16 8.15 -0.30
N ASP A 24 -40.10 7.36 -0.46
CA ASP A 24 -39.20 6.99 0.67
C ASP A 24 -38.55 8.26 1.26
N PRO A 25 -38.71 8.49 2.58
CA PRO A 25 -38.15 9.68 3.24
C PRO A 25 -36.64 9.82 3.14
N ARG A 26 -35.91 8.75 2.76
CA ARG A 26 -34.47 8.79 2.53
C ARG A 26 -34.08 9.64 1.32
N TRP A 27 -34.97 9.85 0.34
CA TRP A 27 -34.75 10.81 -0.75
C TRP A 27 -34.61 12.24 -0.22
N LEU A 28 -35.46 12.61 0.73
CA LEU A 28 -35.39 13.91 1.39
C LEU A 28 -34.12 14.04 2.22
N GLN A 29 -33.70 12.97 2.92
CA GLN A 29 -32.45 12.94 3.66
C GLN A 29 -31.22 13.06 2.75
N LEU A 30 -31.27 12.48 1.56
CA LEU A 30 -30.23 12.63 0.54
C LEU A 30 -30.14 14.07 0.02
N HIS A 31 -31.31 14.70 -0.25
CA HIS A 31 -31.39 16.10 -0.66
C HIS A 31 -30.86 17.06 0.42
N HIS A 32 -31.17 16.80 1.70
CA HIS A 32 -30.68 17.58 2.84
C HIS A 32 -29.24 17.23 3.25
N GLY A 33 -28.57 16.33 2.54
CA GLY A 33 -27.20 15.94 2.82
C GLY A 33 -27.00 15.19 4.14
N LYS A 34 -28.06 14.60 4.73
CA LYS A 34 -27.95 13.67 5.89
C LYS A 34 -27.45 12.30 5.46
N ILE A 35 -27.69 11.94 4.21
CA ILE A 35 -27.19 10.75 3.52
C ILE A 35 -26.30 11.25 2.38
N VAL A 36 -25.18 10.58 2.13
CA VAL A 36 -24.26 10.88 1.03
C VAL A 36 -24.29 9.77 -0.02
N ARG A 37 -24.37 10.16 -1.29
CA ARG A 37 -24.29 9.22 -2.40
C ARG A 37 -22.86 8.71 -2.54
N ALA A 38 -22.65 7.42 -2.32
CA ALA A 38 -21.33 6.77 -2.38
C ALA A 38 -21.07 6.15 -3.77
N ALA A 39 -22.14 5.75 -4.49
CA ALA A 39 -22.11 5.33 -5.90
C ALA A 39 -23.43 5.69 -6.56
N TRP A 40 -23.60 5.44 -7.86
CA TRP A 40 -24.83 5.82 -8.58
C TRP A 40 -26.11 5.22 -7.96
N CYS A 41 -26.02 4.03 -7.39
CA CYS A 41 -27.16 3.31 -6.78
C CYS A 41 -26.99 3.06 -5.28
N PHE A 42 -25.93 3.55 -4.65
CA PHE A 42 -25.67 3.33 -3.22
C PHE A 42 -25.43 4.63 -2.48
N ALA A 43 -25.94 4.70 -1.28
CA ALA A 43 -25.76 5.82 -0.36
C ALA A 43 -25.41 5.33 1.05
N LEU A 44 -24.88 6.22 1.88
CA LEU A 44 -24.51 5.97 3.28
C LEU A 44 -24.92 7.15 4.17
N PRO A 45 -25.21 6.92 5.46
CA PRO A 45 -25.39 8.01 6.42
C PRO A 45 -24.13 8.89 6.47
N LYS A 46 -24.30 10.21 6.40
CA LYS A 46 -23.17 11.17 6.43
C LYS A 46 -22.34 11.04 7.69
N GLN A 47 -22.99 10.79 8.82
CA GLN A 47 -22.28 10.59 10.08
C GLN A 47 -21.34 9.38 10.03
N PHE A 48 -21.80 8.26 9.48
CA PHE A 48 -20.96 7.07 9.26
C PHE A 48 -19.79 7.40 8.34
N TRP A 49 -20.05 7.99 7.16
CA TRP A 49 -19.02 8.39 6.21
C TRP A 49 -17.95 9.29 6.83
N ASN A 50 -18.36 10.25 7.66
CA ASN A 50 -17.43 11.19 8.30
C ASN A 50 -16.56 10.58 9.39
N ARG A 51 -17.00 9.48 10.03
CA ARG A 51 -16.21 8.72 11.01
C ARG A 51 -15.10 7.89 10.37
N LEU A 52 -15.24 7.52 9.11
CA LEU A 52 -14.20 6.76 8.41
C LEU A 52 -12.93 7.60 8.28
N LYS A 53 -11.80 6.99 8.59
CA LYS A 53 -10.48 7.58 8.36
C LYS A 53 -10.24 7.75 6.85
N PRO A 54 -9.31 8.63 6.42
CA PRO A 54 -9.08 8.89 5.00
C PRO A 54 -8.81 7.63 4.16
N TRP A 55 -8.02 6.68 4.66
CA TRP A 55 -7.75 5.42 3.96
C TRP A 55 -8.93 4.45 3.97
N GLU A 56 -9.74 4.43 5.04
CA GLU A 56 -10.97 3.63 5.08
C GLU A 56 -11.99 4.14 4.07
N ARG A 57 -12.05 5.46 3.82
CA ARG A 57 -12.90 6.03 2.75
C ARG A 57 -12.43 5.61 1.37
N ASP A 58 -11.12 5.49 1.14
CA ASP A 58 -10.61 5.02 -0.15
C ASP A 58 -10.97 3.54 -0.38
N ILE A 59 -10.87 2.69 0.66
CA ILE A 59 -11.33 1.30 0.62
C ILE A 59 -12.85 1.24 0.40
N ALA A 60 -13.63 2.01 1.16
CA ALA A 60 -15.09 2.05 1.06
C ALA A 60 -15.56 2.47 -0.34
N ARG A 61 -14.93 3.48 -0.95
CA ARG A 61 -15.23 3.89 -2.33
C ARG A 61 -15.03 2.75 -3.32
N VAL A 62 -13.88 2.07 -3.26
CA VAL A 62 -13.59 0.94 -4.14
C VAL A 62 -14.61 -0.18 -3.92
N TYR A 63 -14.85 -0.55 -2.67
CA TYR A 63 -15.78 -1.61 -2.30
C TYR A 63 -17.21 -1.36 -2.80
N ILE A 64 -17.76 -0.17 -2.51
CA ILE A 64 -19.13 0.20 -2.90
C ILE A 64 -19.26 0.28 -4.43
N HIS A 65 -18.30 0.89 -5.13
CA HIS A 65 -18.33 0.94 -6.58
C HIS A 65 -18.17 -0.44 -7.22
N ALA A 66 -17.36 -1.33 -6.65
CA ALA A 66 -17.20 -2.70 -7.14
C ALA A 66 -18.52 -3.49 -7.11
N ARG A 67 -19.41 -3.20 -6.17
CA ARG A 67 -20.76 -3.81 -6.10
C ARG A 67 -21.71 -3.32 -7.21
N THR A 68 -21.35 -2.25 -7.92
CA THR A 68 -22.13 -1.78 -9.09
C THR A 68 -21.74 -2.46 -10.39
N VAL A 69 -20.66 -3.25 -10.40
CA VAL A 69 -20.12 -3.90 -11.60
C VAL A 69 -19.95 -5.41 -11.37
N HIS A 70 -20.74 -6.24 -12.07
CA HIS A 70 -20.78 -7.69 -11.84
C HIS A 70 -19.69 -8.49 -12.58
N LYS A 71 -19.17 -7.95 -13.69
CA LYS A 71 -18.22 -8.65 -14.57
C LYS A 71 -16.78 -8.15 -14.42
N ALA A 72 -16.58 -6.96 -13.88
CA ALA A 72 -15.26 -6.37 -13.75
C ALA A 72 -14.43 -7.11 -12.70
N VAL A 73 -13.17 -7.31 -13.00
CA VAL A 73 -12.14 -7.83 -12.10
C VAL A 73 -11.21 -6.68 -11.74
N LEU A 74 -11.11 -6.34 -10.46
CA LEU A 74 -10.22 -5.29 -9.98
C LEU A 74 -8.76 -5.72 -10.10
N ILE A 75 -7.88 -4.78 -10.49
CA ILE A 75 -6.43 -5.00 -10.62
C ILE A 75 -5.67 -3.83 -9.98
N GLY A 76 -4.39 -4.02 -9.66
CA GLY A 76 -3.54 -2.96 -9.08
C GLY A 76 -4.07 -2.41 -7.76
N LYS A 77 -4.06 -1.09 -7.57
CA LYS A 77 -4.47 -0.45 -6.30
C LYS A 77 -5.88 -0.81 -5.82
N PRO A 78 -6.94 -0.81 -6.64
CA PRO A 78 -8.26 -1.27 -6.20
C PRO A 78 -8.24 -2.69 -5.62
N ALA A 79 -7.55 -3.61 -6.29
CA ALA A 79 -7.41 -4.98 -5.77
C ALA A 79 -6.58 -5.02 -4.48
N ALA A 80 -5.50 -4.24 -4.40
CA ALA A 80 -4.66 -4.11 -3.21
C ALA A 80 -5.49 -3.63 -2.01
N LEU A 81 -6.30 -2.59 -2.17
CA LEU A 81 -7.17 -2.06 -1.12
C LEU A 81 -8.17 -3.10 -0.62
N ILE A 82 -8.79 -3.88 -1.51
CA ILE A 82 -9.74 -4.93 -1.10
C ILE A 82 -9.04 -6.08 -0.38
N HIS A 83 -7.84 -6.46 -0.83
CA HIS A 83 -7.01 -7.48 -0.16
C HIS A 83 -6.41 -7.02 1.18
N GLY A 84 -6.42 -5.71 1.49
CA GLY A 84 -5.67 -5.17 2.62
C GLY A 84 -4.16 -5.07 2.39
N VAL A 85 -3.72 -5.16 1.14
CA VAL A 85 -2.31 -4.93 0.77
C VAL A 85 -1.99 -3.43 0.92
N PRO A 86 -0.93 -3.07 1.64
CA PRO A 86 -0.59 -1.68 1.89
C PRO A 86 -0.24 -0.93 0.60
N THR A 87 -0.57 0.36 0.57
CA THR A 87 -0.24 1.30 -0.49
C THR A 87 0.31 2.59 0.12
N ILE A 88 1.28 3.22 -0.52
CA ILE A 88 1.89 4.48 -0.03
C ILE A 88 1.10 5.69 -0.48
N SER A 89 0.70 5.73 -1.74
CA SER A 89 -0.07 6.85 -2.29
C SER A 89 -1.53 6.48 -2.51
N ARG A 90 -2.39 7.49 -2.43
CA ARG A 90 -3.82 7.32 -2.73
C ARG A 90 -4.03 6.97 -4.19
N PRO A 91 -5.07 6.17 -4.51
CA PRO A 91 -5.41 5.90 -5.90
C PRO A 91 -5.83 7.18 -6.63
N THR A 92 -5.22 7.44 -7.78
CA THR A 92 -5.65 8.48 -8.73
C THR A 92 -6.50 7.89 -9.85
N GLU A 93 -6.39 6.58 -10.07
CA GLU A 93 -7.14 5.81 -11.04
C GLU A 93 -7.52 4.45 -10.41
N TYR A 94 -8.66 3.92 -10.79
CA TYR A 94 -9.18 2.64 -10.31
C TYR A 94 -9.22 1.61 -11.45
N PRO A 95 -8.11 0.93 -11.76
CA PRO A 95 -8.04 0.00 -12.89
C PRO A 95 -8.84 -1.28 -12.64
N ALA A 96 -9.56 -1.71 -13.69
CA ALA A 96 -10.28 -2.97 -13.74
C ALA A 96 -10.16 -3.61 -15.13
N VAL A 97 -10.45 -4.90 -15.22
CA VAL A 97 -10.39 -5.70 -16.45
C VAL A 97 -11.72 -6.43 -16.62
N LEU A 98 -12.23 -6.48 -17.85
CA LEU A 98 -13.33 -7.40 -18.18
C LEU A 98 -12.78 -8.81 -18.42
N PRO A 99 -13.56 -9.88 -18.15
CA PRO A 99 -13.14 -11.26 -18.40
C PRO A 99 -12.75 -11.53 -19.87
N SER A 100 -13.36 -10.78 -20.80
CA SER A 100 -12.99 -10.81 -22.24
C SER A 100 -11.61 -10.24 -22.53
N GLY A 101 -10.98 -9.53 -21.58
CA GLY A 101 -9.73 -8.79 -21.77
C GLY A 101 -9.88 -7.52 -22.63
N SER A 102 -11.09 -7.20 -23.09
CA SER A 102 -11.39 -6.03 -23.92
C SER A 102 -11.64 -4.78 -23.07
N VAL A 103 -11.61 -3.62 -23.72
CA VAL A 103 -12.01 -2.33 -23.11
C VAL A 103 -13.37 -1.93 -23.65
N PRO A 104 -14.34 -1.54 -22.81
CA PRO A 104 -15.65 -1.06 -23.29
C PRO A 104 -15.49 0.17 -24.18
N GLN A 105 -16.27 0.23 -25.27
CA GLN A 105 -16.24 1.37 -26.21
C GLN A 105 -16.58 2.71 -25.55
N LYS A 106 -17.46 2.70 -24.52
CA LYS A 106 -17.86 3.88 -23.76
C LYS A 106 -17.42 3.72 -22.31
N SER A 107 -16.15 4.05 -22.01
CA SER A 107 -15.61 4.00 -20.63
C SER A 107 -15.46 5.37 -19.97
N LYS A 108 -15.75 6.49 -20.69
CA LYS A 108 -15.69 7.84 -20.10
C LYS A 108 -16.77 8.01 -19.04
N GLY A 109 -16.39 8.50 -17.87
CA GLY A 109 -17.31 8.75 -16.75
C GLY A 109 -17.56 7.55 -15.83
N HIS A 110 -16.97 6.38 -16.11
CA HIS A 110 -17.00 5.26 -15.18
C HIS A 110 -16.03 5.46 -14.03
N PHE A 111 -16.37 4.97 -12.84
CA PHE A 111 -15.48 4.98 -11.70
C PHE A 111 -14.22 4.13 -11.96
N PHE A 112 -14.38 2.97 -12.61
CA PHE A 112 -13.27 2.11 -12.98
C PHE A 112 -12.73 2.43 -14.37
N ALA A 113 -11.39 2.54 -14.46
CA ALA A 113 -10.65 2.66 -15.70
C ALA A 113 -10.37 1.26 -16.27
N TYR A 114 -11.11 0.85 -17.29
CA TYR A 114 -10.95 -0.47 -17.88
C TYR A 114 -9.65 -0.57 -18.70
N LYS A 115 -8.87 -1.60 -18.41
CA LYS A 115 -7.61 -1.91 -19.10
C LYS A 115 -7.74 -3.21 -19.88
N ALA A 116 -7.09 -3.29 -21.04
CA ALA A 116 -6.92 -4.54 -21.74
C ALA A 116 -5.87 -5.40 -21.04
N ALA A 117 -6.25 -6.56 -20.54
CA ALA A 117 -5.34 -7.51 -19.92
C ALA A 117 -5.89 -8.93 -19.95
N ARG A 118 -5.00 -9.92 -19.99
CA ARG A 118 -5.33 -11.34 -19.79
C ARG A 118 -5.10 -11.69 -18.31
N LEU A 119 -6.09 -12.33 -17.70
CA LEU A 119 -6.05 -12.67 -16.29
C LEU A 119 -5.44 -14.05 -16.00
N HIS A 120 -5.36 -14.93 -17.01
CA HIS A 120 -4.74 -16.27 -16.91
C HIS A 120 -5.23 -17.11 -15.71
N GLY A 121 -6.50 -16.98 -15.32
CA GLY A 121 -7.03 -17.64 -14.13
C GLY A 121 -6.53 -17.08 -12.79
N GLN A 122 -5.68 -16.04 -12.82
CA GLN A 122 -5.09 -15.42 -11.61
C GLN A 122 -6.07 -14.45 -10.96
N THR A 123 -7.24 -14.96 -10.59
CA THR A 123 -8.35 -14.19 -9.99
C THR A 123 -8.88 -14.88 -8.76
N THR A 124 -9.51 -14.11 -7.90
CA THR A 124 -10.20 -14.57 -6.69
C THR A 124 -11.42 -13.71 -6.42
N THR A 125 -12.16 -14.07 -5.37
CA THR A 125 -13.29 -13.28 -4.88
C THR A 125 -13.09 -13.00 -3.40
N VAL A 126 -13.20 -11.74 -3.00
CA VAL A 126 -13.12 -11.29 -1.60
C VAL A 126 -14.37 -10.46 -1.31
N HIS A 127 -15.15 -10.84 -0.30
CA HIS A 127 -16.45 -10.21 0.04
C HIS A 127 -17.36 -9.96 -1.18
N GLY A 128 -17.46 -10.97 -2.06
CA GLY A 128 -18.27 -10.88 -3.28
C GLY A 128 -17.66 -10.06 -4.42
N ILE A 129 -16.53 -9.40 -4.22
CA ILE A 129 -15.82 -8.61 -5.23
C ILE A 129 -14.82 -9.47 -5.98
N LYS A 130 -14.88 -9.44 -7.31
CA LYS A 130 -13.90 -10.12 -8.20
C LYS A 130 -12.66 -9.27 -8.35
N LEU A 131 -11.50 -9.85 -8.10
CA LEU A 131 -10.21 -9.18 -8.19
C LEU A 131 -9.09 -10.16 -8.57
N THR A 132 -7.92 -9.66 -8.88
CA THR A 132 -6.73 -10.50 -9.09
C THR A 132 -6.34 -11.22 -7.81
N SER A 133 -5.75 -12.42 -7.93
CA SER A 133 -5.18 -13.13 -6.77
C SER A 133 -4.15 -12.26 -6.05
N LEU A 134 -3.82 -12.59 -4.82
CA LEU A 134 -2.95 -11.77 -3.97
C LEU A 134 -1.58 -11.54 -4.63
N GLU A 135 -0.94 -12.60 -5.10
CA GLU A 135 0.35 -12.54 -5.81
C GLU A 135 0.26 -11.78 -7.13
N ARG A 136 -0.84 -11.95 -7.89
CA ARG A 136 -1.06 -11.19 -9.12
C ARG A 136 -1.28 -9.71 -8.82
N THR A 137 -1.97 -9.38 -7.75
CA THR A 137 -2.18 -8.00 -7.31
C THR A 137 -0.85 -7.30 -7.02
N ALA A 138 0.08 -7.92 -6.29
CA ALA A 138 1.41 -7.36 -6.05
C ALA A 138 2.19 -7.12 -7.35
N ILE A 139 2.10 -8.05 -8.30
CA ILE A 139 2.71 -7.90 -9.63
C ILE A 139 2.08 -6.75 -10.41
N ASP A 140 0.76 -6.62 -10.37
CA ASP A 140 0.05 -5.52 -11.05
C ASP A 140 0.31 -4.18 -10.37
N MET A 141 0.55 -4.14 -9.05
CA MET A 141 1.04 -2.94 -8.37
C MET A 141 2.36 -2.46 -8.97
N ALA A 142 3.34 -3.35 -9.13
CA ALA A 142 4.61 -3.02 -9.76
C ALA A 142 4.46 -2.56 -11.22
N ARG A 143 3.62 -3.23 -12.00
CA ARG A 143 3.41 -2.94 -13.42
C ARG A 143 2.71 -1.62 -13.68
N LEU A 144 1.73 -1.28 -12.85
CA LEU A 144 0.82 -0.16 -13.06
C LEU A 144 1.19 1.09 -12.26
N HIS A 145 1.87 0.91 -11.13
CA HIS A 145 2.13 2.00 -10.17
C HIS A 145 3.62 2.21 -9.86
N GLY A 146 4.51 1.47 -10.51
CA GLY A 146 5.95 1.66 -10.39
C GLY A 146 6.64 0.75 -9.37
N PHE A 147 7.95 0.93 -9.26
CA PHE A 147 8.81 0.04 -8.48
C PHE A 147 8.52 0.16 -6.98
N GLU A 148 8.35 1.36 -6.46
CA GLU A 148 8.19 1.64 -5.03
C GLU A 148 6.88 1.06 -4.50
N GLU A 149 5.77 1.39 -5.10
CA GLU A 149 4.45 0.83 -4.74
C GLU A 149 4.42 -0.69 -4.93
N GLY A 150 5.08 -1.16 -5.99
CA GLY A 150 5.23 -2.58 -6.27
C GLY A 150 6.02 -3.30 -5.19
N LEU A 151 7.12 -2.73 -4.70
CA LEU A 151 7.97 -3.37 -3.69
C LEU A 151 7.27 -3.44 -2.33
N VAL A 152 6.57 -2.38 -1.94
CA VAL A 152 5.72 -2.37 -0.73
C VAL A 152 4.69 -3.49 -0.78
N ALA A 153 3.97 -3.61 -1.89
CA ALA A 153 2.99 -4.68 -2.07
C ALA A 153 3.64 -6.08 -2.12
N ALA A 154 4.80 -6.19 -2.78
CA ALA A 154 5.48 -7.46 -2.96
C ALA A 154 6.09 -8.00 -1.67
N ASP A 155 6.66 -7.17 -0.82
CA ASP A 155 7.18 -7.59 0.49
C ASP A 155 6.04 -8.14 1.36
N TYR A 156 4.93 -7.40 1.45
CA TYR A 156 3.75 -7.82 2.20
C TYR A 156 3.18 -9.15 1.70
N VAL A 157 3.03 -9.29 0.38
CA VAL A 157 2.45 -10.49 -0.24
C VAL A 157 3.41 -11.67 -0.18
N ARG A 158 4.72 -11.45 -0.37
CA ARG A 158 5.71 -12.52 -0.31
C ARG A 158 5.73 -13.23 1.03
N ALA A 159 5.55 -12.52 2.14
CA ALA A 159 5.46 -13.11 3.46
C ALA A 159 4.29 -14.11 3.58
N GLN A 160 3.23 -13.94 2.79
CA GLN A 160 2.03 -14.78 2.83
C GLN A 160 2.04 -15.94 1.83
N VAL A 161 2.51 -15.69 0.60
CA VAL A 161 2.40 -16.68 -0.50
C VAL A 161 3.74 -17.33 -0.88
N GLY A 162 4.85 -16.78 -0.41
CA GLY A 162 6.20 -17.25 -0.70
C GLY A 162 6.71 -16.82 -2.10
N ARG A 163 8.04 -16.93 -2.28
CA ARG A 163 8.74 -16.49 -3.48
C ARG A 163 8.32 -17.24 -4.75
N ARG A 164 8.23 -18.57 -4.63
CA ARG A 164 7.94 -19.43 -5.79
C ARG A 164 6.62 -19.06 -6.44
N ARG A 165 5.55 -18.90 -5.65
CA ARG A 165 4.23 -18.57 -6.19
C ARG A 165 4.22 -17.21 -6.89
N MET A 166 4.94 -16.21 -6.38
CA MET A 166 5.10 -14.93 -7.06
C MET A 166 5.85 -15.08 -8.39
N GLN A 167 6.91 -15.89 -8.44
CA GLN A 167 7.68 -16.15 -9.67
C GLN A 167 6.85 -16.89 -10.73
N ASP A 168 6.10 -17.92 -10.32
CA ASP A 168 5.22 -18.68 -11.22
C ASP A 168 4.13 -17.77 -11.83
N THR A 169 3.50 -16.94 -10.98
CA THR A 169 2.49 -15.96 -11.41
C THR A 169 3.07 -14.95 -12.40
N LEU A 170 4.26 -14.42 -12.12
CA LEU A 170 4.96 -13.49 -13.01
C LEU A 170 5.34 -14.14 -14.33
N GLY A 171 5.81 -15.39 -14.30
CA GLY A 171 6.19 -16.16 -15.49
C GLY A 171 5.02 -16.35 -16.45
N ALA A 172 3.81 -16.58 -15.94
CA ALA A 172 2.60 -16.76 -16.73
C ALA A 172 2.15 -15.48 -17.49
N LEU A 173 2.65 -14.28 -17.12
CA LEU A 173 2.22 -13.03 -17.76
C LEU A 173 2.81 -12.84 -19.17
N GLY A 174 3.96 -13.41 -19.48
CA GLY A 174 4.64 -13.20 -20.76
C GLY A 174 5.09 -11.74 -20.97
N ARG A 175 4.92 -11.26 -22.20
CA ARG A 175 5.28 -9.88 -22.60
C ARG A 175 4.08 -8.95 -22.40
N VAL A 176 4.09 -8.18 -21.30
CA VAL A 176 3.07 -7.17 -21.01
C VAL A 176 3.72 -5.87 -20.56
N LYS A 177 3.00 -4.74 -20.71
CA LYS A 177 3.48 -3.43 -20.25
C LYS A 177 3.82 -3.47 -18.75
N GLY A 178 4.99 -2.96 -18.38
CA GLY A 178 5.47 -2.90 -17.01
C GLY A 178 6.05 -4.22 -16.45
N VAL A 179 6.16 -5.27 -17.24
CA VAL A 179 6.68 -6.58 -16.77
C VAL A 179 8.14 -6.50 -16.31
N ALA A 180 8.96 -5.62 -16.89
CA ALA A 180 10.34 -5.40 -16.45
C ALA A 180 10.41 -4.88 -15.01
N THR A 181 9.56 -3.89 -14.67
CA THR A 181 9.42 -3.39 -13.31
C THR A 181 8.96 -4.49 -12.36
N ALA A 182 7.97 -5.29 -12.76
CA ALA A 182 7.50 -6.40 -11.93
C ALA A 182 8.58 -7.46 -11.69
N ARG A 183 9.41 -7.77 -12.70
CA ARG A 183 10.56 -8.69 -12.52
C ARG A 183 11.56 -8.15 -11.52
N ALA A 184 11.91 -6.87 -11.63
CA ALA A 184 12.82 -6.23 -10.68
C ALA A 184 12.25 -6.23 -9.25
N VAL A 185 10.97 -5.94 -9.09
CA VAL A 185 10.27 -5.96 -7.79
C VAL A 185 10.26 -7.37 -7.19
N VAL A 186 9.84 -8.40 -7.94
CA VAL A 186 9.77 -9.78 -7.44
C VAL A 186 11.16 -10.31 -7.08
N ALA A 187 12.21 -9.90 -7.80
CA ALA A 187 13.59 -10.24 -7.48
C ALA A 187 14.06 -9.57 -6.17
N ALA A 188 13.69 -8.29 -5.97
CA ALA A 188 14.10 -7.49 -4.83
C ALA A 188 13.24 -7.71 -3.57
N ALA A 189 12.03 -8.27 -3.69
CA ALA A 189 11.12 -8.46 -2.56
C ALA A 189 11.75 -9.31 -1.44
N VAL A 190 11.46 -8.98 -0.19
CA VAL A 190 11.90 -9.66 1.03
C VAL A 190 10.70 -10.05 1.91
N VAL A 191 10.93 -10.83 2.96
CA VAL A 191 9.88 -11.21 3.93
C VAL A 191 10.03 -10.50 5.27
N ASP A 192 11.17 -9.85 5.48
CA ASP A 192 11.59 -9.34 6.80
C ASP A 192 11.16 -7.88 7.04
N SER A 193 10.52 -7.21 6.08
CA SER A 193 10.04 -5.84 6.30
C SER A 193 8.83 -5.83 7.25
N GLU A 194 8.91 -5.05 8.33
CA GLU A 194 7.89 -4.99 9.37
C GLU A 194 6.86 -3.89 9.11
N SER A 195 7.18 -2.94 8.25
CA SER A 195 6.25 -1.87 7.88
C SER A 195 6.27 -1.54 6.38
N PRO A 196 5.15 -1.01 5.84
CA PRO A 196 5.13 -0.52 4.47
C PRO A 196 6.14 0.61 4.20
N TRP A 197 6.47 1.38 5.23
CA TRP A 197 7.39 2.52 5.12
C TRP A 197 8.85 2.09 5.06
N GLU A 198 9.22 1.01 5.75
CA GLU A 198 10.53 0.37 5.58
C GLU A 198 10.72 -0.16 4.15
N SER A 199 9.69 -0.87 3.62
CA SER A 199 9.70 -1.31 2.22
C SER A 199 9.81 -0.14 1.24
N TYR A 200 9.13 0.97 1.53
CA TYR A 200 9.17 2.17 0.69
C TYR A 200 10.55 2.85 0.73
N ALA A 201 11.12 3.07 1.92
CA ALA A 201 12.48 3.61 2.08
C ALA A 201 13.50 2.73 1.35
N ARG A 202 13.41 1.41 1.51
CA ARG A 202 14.24 0.43 0.80
C ARG A 202 14.09 0.56 -0.72
N ALA A 203 12.88 0.73 -1.21
CA ALA A 203 12.62 0.90 -2.64
C ALA A 203 13.28 2.17 -3.20
N LEU A 204 13.20 3.28 -2.48
CA LEU A 204 13.84 4.55 -2.86
C LEU A 204 15.36 4.41 -2.96
N LEU A 205 15.98 3.74 -1.99
CA LEU A 205 17.42 3.51 -1.98
C LEU A 205 17.87 2.59 -3.11
N LEU A 206 17.18 1.47 -3.32
CA LEU A 206 17.47 0.54 -4.42
C LEU A 206 17.37 1.23 -5.79
N ARG A 207 16.36 2.07 -6.00
CA ARG A 207 16.25 2.86 -7.24
C ARG A 207 17.36 3.89 -7.41
N ALA A 208 17.88 4.39 -6.30
CA ALA A 208 19.05 5.28 -6.31
C ALA A 208 20.38 4.57 -6.52
N GLY A 209 20.37 3.23 -6.70
CA GLY A 209 21.55 2.39 -6.85
C GLY A 209 22.27 2.11 -5.52
N ILE A 210 21.63 2.34 -4.38
CA ILE A 210 22.18 2.11 -3.05
C ILE A 210 21.73 0.75 -2.56
N ASN A 211 22.68 -0.16 -2.34
CA ASN A 211 22.40 -1.46 -1.75
C ASN A 211 22.11 -1.32 -0.25
N VAL A 212 21.02 -1.95 0.21
CA VAL A 212 20.55 -1.83 1.58
C VAL A 212 20.11 -3.18 2.10
N ARG A 213 20.45 -3.48 3.35
CA ARG A 213 20.05 -4.70 4.07
C ARG A 213 18.91 -4.37 5.02
N PRO A 214 17.73 -5.00 4.88
CA PRO A 214 16.65 -4.85 5.84
C PRO A 214 16.94 -5.60 7.14
N GLN A 215 16.36 -5.17 8.23
CA GLN A 215 16.33 -5.81 9.55
C GLN A 215 17.73 -6.23 10.02
N TYR A 216 18.65 -5.26 10.03
CA TYR A 216 20.05 -5.49 10.33
C TYR A 216 20.30 -5.60 11.83
N ILE A 217 20.92 -6.72 12.28
CA ILE A 217 21.19 -6.99 13.68
C ILE A 217 22.54 -6.38 14.08
N VAL A 218 22.54 -5.57 15.14
CA VAL A 218 23.72 -4.97 15.79
C VAL A 218 23.70 -5.30 17.26
N GLY A 219 24.47 -6.29 17.67
CA GLY A 219 24.44 -6.80 19.04
C GLY A 219 23.03 -7.24 19.46
N LYS A 220 22.46 -6.55 20.45
CA LYS A 220 21.07 -6.78 20.92
C LYS A 220 20.03 -5.94 20.19
N TYR A 221 20.46 -5.05 19.30
CA TYR A 221 19.59 -4.12 18.56
C TYR A 221 19.34 -4.60 17.14
N ARG A 222 18.25 -4.12 16.55
CA ARG A 222 17.88 -4.37 15.17
C ARG A 222 17.50 -3.05 14.53
N ALA A 223 18.16 -2.69 13.44
CA ALA A 223 17.86 -1.52 12.64
C ALA A 223 17.01 -1.91 11.44
N ASP A 224 16.06 -1.03 11.04
CA ASP A 224 15.16 -1.30 9.92
C ASP A 224 15.93 -1.52 8.63
N LEU A 225 16.92 -0.67 8.35
CA LEU A 225 17.78 -0.77 7.18
C LEU A 225 19.24 -0.47 7.55
N ALA A 226 20.19 -1.13 6.88
CA ALA A 226 21.62 -0.82 7.02
C ALA A 226 22.31 -0.75 5.66
N ILE A 227 23.28 0.16 5.53
CA ILE A 227 24.09 0.38 4.34
C ILE A 227 25.57 0.24 4.74
N ASP A 228 26.34 -0.53 3.94
CA ASP A 228 27.77 -0.78 4.11
C ASP A 228 28.20 -1.22 5.53
N GLY A 229 27.22 -1.70 6.34
CA GLY A 229 27.46 -2.22 7.68
C GLY A 229 27.78 -1.18 8.74
N TRP A 230 27.67 0.11 8.47
CA TRP A 230 27.94 1.19 9.42
C TRP A 230 26.87 2.29 9.46
N LEU A 231 26.12 2.51 8.38
CA LEU A 231 25.05 3.49 8.32
C LEU A 231 23.70 2.77 8.52
N LEU A 232 23.05 3.08 9.63
CA LEU A 232 21.75 2.55 10.01
C LEU A 232 20.65 3.56 9.69
N ILE A 233 19.51 3.09 9.25
CA ILE A 233 18.34 3.91 8.97
C ILE A 233 17.16 3.31 9.73
N GLU A 234 16.46 4.15 10.46
CA GLU A 234 15.26 3.82 11.23
C GLU A 234 14.09 4.61 10.64
N ILE A 235 12.96 3.93 10.49
CA ILE A 235 11.72 4.54 10.00
C ILE A 235 10.72 4.55 11.15
N ASP A 236 10.77 5.61 11.94
CA ASP A 236 9.93 5.76 13.12
C ASP A 236 8.57 6.33 12.75
N GLY A 237 7.50 5.60 13.06
CA GLY A 237 6.15 6.16 13.02
C GLY A 237 6.03 7.31 14.02
N ASP A 238 5.26 8.35 13.66
CA ASP A 238 4.91 9.47 14.53
C ASP A 238 4.16 9.01 15.79
N VAL A 239 4.89 8.44 16.74
CA VAL A 239 4.41 8.39 18.12
C VAL A 239 4.71 9.77 18.69
N LYS A 240 3.67 10.60 18.83
CA LYS A 240 3.77 11.92 19.45
C LYS A 240 4.61 11.80 20.72
N TYR A 241 5.73 12.51 20.76
CA TYR A 241 6.66 12.54 21.90
C TYR A 241 5.97 12.88 23.22
N GLN A 242 4.78 13.49 23.17
CA GLN A 242 4.00 13.93 24.32
C GLN A 242 3.38 12.78 25.14
N ASP A 243 3.23 11.58 24.57
CA ASP A 243 2.60 10.43 25.25
C ASP A 243 3.58 9.28 25.57
N ARG A 244 4.88 9.44 25.34
CA ARG A 244 5.88 8.39 25.67
C ARG A 244 6.28 8.47 27.15
N PRO A 245 6.28 7.34 27.87
CA PRO A 245 6.84 7.25 29.22
C PRO A 245 8.32 7.69 29.22
N VAL A 246 8.73 8.37 30.28
CA VAL A 246 10.12 8.87 30.44
C VAL A 246 11.15 7.74 30.31
N GLU A 247 10.80 6.54 30.77
CA GLU A 247 11.62 5.33 30.65
C GLU A 247 11.87 4.93 29.20
N ALA A 248 10.88 5.05 28.31
CA ALA A 248 11.01 4.75 26.89
C ALA A 248 11.96 5.74 26.20
N ILE A 249 11.87 7.02 26.53
CA ILE A 249 12.78 8.05 26.02
C ILE A 249 14.21 7.78 26.47
N ARG A 250 14.41 7.43 27.75
CA ARG A 250 15.72 7.09 28.29
C ARG A 250 16.31 5.82 27.68
N ALA A 251 15.46 4.83 27.37
CA ALA A 251 15.89 3.60 26.70
C ALA A 251 16.36 3.89 25.27
N GLU A 252 15.64 4.73 24.55
CA GLU A 252 16.01 5.14 23.19
C GLU A 252 17.32 5.94 23.17
N HIS A 253 17.51 6.89 24.09
CA HIS A 253 18.79 7.60 24.21
C HIS A 253 19.95 6.67 24.54
N ARG A 254 19.76 5.66 25.40
CA ARG A 254 20.80 4.66 25.68
C ARG A 254 21.14 3.84 24.45
N ARG A 255 20.12 3.39 23.69
CA ARG A 255 20.28 2.66 22.44
C ARG A 255 21.10 3.46 21.44
N GLN A 256 20.74 4.71 21.19
CA GLN A 256 21.47 5.59 20.27
C GLN A 256 22.93 5.80 20.71
N LYS A 257 23.16 6.03 22.01
CA LYS A 257 24.52 6.18 22.55
C LYS A 257 25.35 4.90 22.40
N GLU A 258 24.78 3.72 22.63
CA GLU A 258 25.47 2.45 22.46
C GLU A 258 25.84 2.22 20.97
N LEU A 259 24.92 2.47 20.04
CA LEU A 259 25.18 2.36 18.60
C LEU A 259 26.28 3.32 18.15
N LEU A 260 26.26 4.58 18.61
CA LEU A 260 27.30 5.57 18.32
C LEU A 260 28.67 5.14 18.86
N ASN A 261 28.73 4.58 20.08
CA ASN A 261 29.97 4.08 20.70
C ASN A 261 30.53 2.84 19.94
N MET A 262 29.67 2.08 19.26
CA MET A 262 30.05 0.97 18.38
C MET A 262 30.51 1.44 16.99
N GLY A 263 30.50 2.77 16.71
CA GLY A 263 30.92 3.34 15.44
C GLY A 263 29.83 3.45 14.39
N TYR A 264 28.57 3.14 14.71
CA TYR A 264 27.45 3.29 13.78
C TYR A 264 26.98 4.74 13.70
N VAL A 265 26.47 5.11 12.54
CA VAL A 265 25.70 6.34 12.32
C VAL A 265 24.24 5.96 12.13
N VAL A 266 23.34 6.59 12.86
CA VAL A 266 21.91 6.32 12.78
C VAL A 266 21.22 7.54 12.16
N LEU A 267 20.43 7.31 11.12
CA LEU A 267 19.51 8.30 10.54
C LEU A 267 18.08 7.85 10.82
N CYS A 268 17.28 8.74 11.39
CA CYS A 268 15.87 8.50 11.66
C CYS A 268 15.03 9.34 10.70
N PHE A 269 13.98 8.75 10.14
CA PHE A 269 13.02 9.41 9.25
C PHE A 269 11.60 9.01 9.61
N SER A 270 10.68 9.95 9.52
CA SER A 270 9.26 9.67 9.66
C SER A 270 8.63 9.23 8.33
N PRO A 271 7.53 8.46 8.37
CA PRO A 271 6.71 8.17 7.19
C PRO A 271 6.27 9.41 6.43
N GLU A 272 6.02 10.51 7.15
CA GLU A 272 5.59 11.76 6.55
C GLU A 272 6.71 12.44 5.75
N GLU A 273 7.93 12.44 6.27
CA GLU A 273 9.12 12.93 5.55
C GLU A 273 9.38 12.12 4.29
N LEU A 274 9.33 10.78 4.38
CA LEU A 274 9.50 9.90 3.22
C LEU A 274 8.44 10.16 2.14
N ARG A 275 7.20 10.41 2.54
CA ARG A 275 6.10 10.69 1.61
C ARG A 275 6.19 12.08 1.00
N ALA A 276 6.55 13.08 1.81
CA ALA A 276 6.55 14.47 1.37
C ALA A 276 7.78 14.82 0.55
N ARG A 277 8.96 14.25 0.89
CA ARG A 277 10.26 14.62 0.34
C ARG A 277 11.17 13.42 0.10
N PRO A 278 10.76 12.43 -0.75
CA PRO A 278 11.53 11.21 -1.00
C PRO A 278 12.92 11.47 -1.59
N GLU A 279 13.07 12.53 -2.38
CA GLU A 279 14.36 12.92 -2.98
C GLU A 279 15.33 13.44 -1.91
N GLU A 280 14.84 14.15 -0.91
CA GLU A 280 15.65 14.68 0.20
C GLU A 280 16.15 13.54 1.10
N PHE A 281 15.31 12.52 1.33
CA PHE A 281 15.73 11.29 1.99
C PHE A 281 16.93 10.66 1.28
N VAL A 282 16.83 10.39 -0.02
CA VAL A 282 17.92 9.83 -0.81
C VAL A 282 19.17 10.71 -0.82
N ALA A 283 18.99 12.03 -0.96
CA ALA A 283 20.09 12.98 -0.94
C ALA A 283 20.83 13.00 0.41
N THR A 284 20.10 12.91 1.52
CA THR A 284 20.67 12.84 2.87
C THR A 284 21.49 11.56 3.05
N VAL A 285 20.96 10.41 2.63
CA VAL A 285 21.70 9.14 2.69
C VAL A 285 22.97 9.19 1.83
N ARG A 286 22.89 9.71 0.60
CA ARG A 286 24.08 9.89 -0.27
C ARG A 286 25.15 10.79 0.35
N ARG A 287 24.75 11.89 0.97
CA ARG A 287 25.65 12.81 1.66
C ARG A 287 26.37 12.11 2.81
N MET A 288 25.66 11.32 3.61
CA MET A 288 26.29 10.53 4.69
C MET A 288 27.25 9.49 4.15
N LEU A 289 26.90 8.78 3.08
CA LEU A 289 27.78 7.81 2.44
C LEU A 289 29.06 8.46 1.90
N ALA A 290 28.97 9.68 1.35
CA ALA A 290 30.13 10.43 0.88
C ALA A 290 31.06 10.89 2.01
N MET A 291 30.54 11.11 3.22
CA MET A 291 31.35 11.43 4.42
C MET A 291 32.09 10.20 4.95
N GLY A 292 31.58 8.98 4.68
CA GLY A 292 32.13 7.72 5.15
C GLY A 292 31.89 7.46 6.64
N PRO A 293 32.32 6.28 7.14
CA PRO A 293 32.19 5.92 8.54
C PRO A 293 33.06 6.84 9.42
N ARG A 294 32.54 7.18 10.60
CA ARG A 294 33.35 7.90 11.60
C ARG A 294 34.55 7.03 11.97
N ARG A 295 35.76 7.52 11.72
CA ARG A 295 36.96 6.85 12.24
C ARG A 295 36.89 6.91 13.75
N ALA A 296 36.97 5.75 14.42
CA ALA A 296 37.23 5.72 15.85
C ALA A 296 38.54 6.47 16.10
N ALA A 297 38.46 7.50 16.93
CA ALA A 297 39.64 8.28 17.34
C ALA A 297 40.48 7.47 18.32
#